data_b28b6c33a75b41439f796532d24cb36a
#
_entry.id   b28b6c33a75b41439f796532d24cb36a
#
_cell.length_a   1.000
_cell.length_b   1.000
_cell.length_c   1.000
_cell.angle_alpha   90.00
_cell.angle_beta   90.00
_cell.angle_gamma   90.00
#
_symmetry.space_group_name_H-M   'P 1'
#
loop_
_entity.id
_entity.type
_entity.pdbx_description
1 polymer ?
#
loop_
_entity_poly.entity_id
_entity_poly.type
_entity_poly.pdbx_seq_one_letter_code
_entity_poly.pdbx_strand_id
1 'polypeptide(L)'
;MRASWVGQAVLLGVAIALPFFVDDAVLWMKVMCFALFACAFNLLLGYAGLLSFGHAAFLGSAGYVTGHLVKEVGLPPELGILAGTASAALLGFVFGSLAIRRQGIYFAMITLALSQLVYFAAVQLPFTHGEDGLQGIPRGKLFGVVDLSSNLGMYYTVLGVFLLGFLIIQRTIHSPFGQVLRAIKENEPRAISLGYDAARYKLLAFVLSAALSGLAGSTKALVFQLESLTDVQWQMSGEVVLMTLLGGMGTLYGPVVGALVLVMIEDYFASLGEWVPVIMGCIFVFCVLVFRRGIVGEAAAMLKKKP
;
A
#
# COMPACT_ATOMS: atom_id res chain seq x y z
N MET A 1 17.05 -15.87 -14.85
CA MET A 1 17.31 -15.60 -13.42
C MET A 1 18.42 -14.56 -13.17
N ARG A 2 19.57 -14.58 -13.82
CA ARG A 2 20.66 -13.58 -13.60
C ARG A 2 20.30 -12.15 -14.00
N ALA A 3 19.54 -11.93 -15.08
CA ALA A 3 19.15 -10.59 -15.53
C ALA A 3 18.21 -9.84 -14.55
N SER A 4 17.44 -10.57 -13.74
CA SER A 4 16.54 -9.96 -12.74
C SER A 4 17.30 -9.40 -11.52
N TRP A 5 18.40 -10.04 -11.10
CA TRP A 5 19.21 -9.59 -9.98
C TRP A 5 20.00 -8.31 -10.28
N VAL A 6 20.51 -8.18 -11.50
CA VAL A 6 21.22 -6.97 -11.93
C VAL A 6 20.26 -5.78 -11.99
N GLY A 7 19.04 -5.97 -12.52
CA GLY A 7 18.02 -4.93 -12.53
C GLY A 7 17.61 -4.49 -11.12
N GLN A 8 17.45 -5.43 -10.19
CA GLN A 8 17.14 -5.12 -8.78
C GLN A 8 18.29 -4.37 -8.10
N ALA A 9 19.53 -4.78 -8.32
CA ALA A 9 20.71 -4.11 -7.77
C ALA A 9 20.86 -2.67 -8.30
N VAL A 10 20.59 -2.44 -9.59
CA VAL A 10 20.60 -1.10 -10.20
C VAL A 10 19.50 -0.21 -9.60
N LEU A 11 18.27 -0.72 -9.50
CA LEU A 11 17.16 0.04 -8.89
C LEU A 11 17.45 0.39 -7.42
N LEU A 12 18.04 -0.53 -6.68
CA LEU A 12 18.43 -0.33 -5.29
C LEU A 12 19.56 0.70 -5.17
N GLY A 13 20.56 0.63 -6.06
CA GLY A 13 21.63 1.62 -6.13
C GLY A 13 21.13 3.02 -6.47
N VAL A 14 20.18 3.14 -7.41
CA VAL A 14 19.51 4.41 -7.74
C VAL A 14 18.73 4.92 -6.53
N ALA A 15 17.95 4.09 -5.86
CA ALA A 15 17.17 4.50 -4.68
C ALA A 15 18.06 4.97 -3.52
N ILE A 16 19.24 4.37 -3.31
CA ILE A 16 20.21 4.80 -2.29
C ILE A 16 20.86 6.13 -2.66
N ALA A 17 21.16 6.35 -3.94
CA ALA A 17 21.85 7.56 -4.41
C ALA A 17 20.90 8.77 -4.58
N LEU A 18 19.60 8.54 -4.71
CA LEU A 18 18.58 9.52 -5.06
C LEU A 18 18.53 10.74 -4.13
N PRO A 19 18.64 10.64 -2.78
CA PRO A 19 18.59 11.80 -1.89
C PRO A 19 19.78 12.76 -2.05
N PHE A 20 20.85 12.37 -2.75
CA PHE A 20 21.99 13.25 -3.03
C PHE A 20 21.82 14.08 -4.32
N PHE A 21 20.87 13.69 -5.18
CA PHE A 21 20.64 14.33 -6.48
C PHE A 21 19.34 15.13 -6.55
N VAL A 22 18.43 14.92 -5.60
CA VAL A 22 17.09 15.53 -5.63
C VAL A 22 16.83 16.23 -4.29
N ASP A 23 16.43 17.50 -4.37
CA ASP A 23 16.19 18.34 -3.20
C ASP A 23 14.93 17.93 -2.41
N ASP A 24 13.92 17.35 -3.07
CA ASP A 24 12.65 16.97 -2.45
C ASP A 24 12.64 15.53 -1.91
N ALA A 25 13.38 15.29 -0.82
CA ALA A 25 13.39 13.99 -0.15
C ALA A 25 11.98 13.54 0.32
N VAL A 26 11.09 14.47 0.69
CA VAL A 26 9.74 14.17 1.19
C VAL A 26 8.87 13.56 0.10
N LEU A 27 8.94 14.06 -1.13
CA LEU A 27 8.21 13.51 -2.27
C LEU A 27 8.58 12.04 -2.52
N TRP A 28 9.87 11.72 -2.48
CA TRP A 28 10.32 10.34 -2.68
C TRP A 28 9.94 9.42 -1.53
N MET A 29 9.93 9.92 -0.29
CA MET A 29 9.38 9.18 0.84
C MET A 29 7.87 8.92 0.66
N LYS A 30 7.10 9.90 0.15
CA LYS A 30 5.69 9.73 -0.24
C LYS A 30 5.54 8.60 -1.26
N VAL A 31 6.32 8.65 -2.34
CA VAL A 31 6.31 7.61 -3.39
C VAL A 31 6.56 6.22 -2.81
N MET A 32 7.55 6.06 -1.93
CA MET A 32 7.87 4.75 -1.33
C MET A 32 6.75 4.23 -0.42
N CYS A 33 6.12 5.08 0.38
CA CYS A 33 4.97 4.69 1.22
C CYS A 33 3.79 4.24 0.35
N PHE A 34 3.41 5.02 -0.66
CA PHE A 34 2.33 4.64 -1.56
C PHE A 34 2.67 3.46 -2.47
N ALA A 35 3.94 3.29 -2.86
CA ALA A 35 4.38 2.11 -3.60
C ALA A 35 4.24 0.83 -2.75
N LEU A 36 4.59 0.89 -1.45
CA LEU A 36 4.37 -0.23 -0.55
C LEU A 36 2.87 -0.53 -0.39
N PHE A 37 2.05 0.50 -0.22
CA PHE A 37 0.60 0.39 -0.14
C PHE A 37 0.01 -0.24 -1.40
N ALA A 38 0.41 0.21 -2.59
CA ALA A 38 -0.02 -0.35 -3.86
C ALA A 38 0.46 -1.80 -4.07
N CYS A 39 1.69 -2.13 -3.65
CA CYS A 39 2.19 -3.51 -3.69
C CYS A 39 1.43 -4.44 -2.74
N ALA A 40 1.08 -3.96 -1.54
CA ALA A 40 0.26 -4.68 -0.58
C ALA A 40 -1.15 -4.95 -1.14
N PHE A 41 -1.77 -3.95 -1.75
CA PHE A 41 -3.05 -4.09 -2.44
C PHE A 41 -2.99 -5.05 -3.62
N ASN A 42 -1.93 -4.99 -4.44
CA ASN A 42 -1.72 -5.88 -5.58
C ASN A 42 -1.55 -7.34 -5.14
N LEU A 43 -1.04 -7.61 -3.95
CA LEU A 43 -0.99 -8.98 -3.41
C LEU A 43 -2.40 -9.56 -3.33
N LEU A 44 -3.40 -8.77 -2.96
CA LEU A 44 -4.78 -9.20 -2.86
C LEU A 44 -5.47 -9.19 -4.23
N LEU A 45 -5.47 -8.07 -4.95
CA LEU A 45 -6.13 -7.93 -6.25
C LEU A 45 -5.42 -8.75 -7.34
N GLY A 46 -4.12 -8.61 -7.43
CA GLY A 46 -3.31 -9.18 -8.49
C GLY A 46 -3.13 -10.69 -8.39
N TYR A 47 -3.00 -11.24 -7.19
CA TYR A 47 -2.67 -12.65 -6.96
C TYR A 47 -3.83 -13.46 -6.37
N ALA A 48 -4.66 -12.88 -5.49
CA ALA A 48 -5.83 -13.57 -4.94
C ALA A 48 -7.13 -13.27 -5.71
N GLY A 49 -7.16 -12.24 -6.56
CA GLY A 49 -8.34 -11.86 -7.35
C GLY A 49 -9.45 -11.19 -6.55
N LEU A 50 -9.11 -10.60 -5.39
CA LEU A 50 -10.07 -9.97 -4.48
C LEU A 50 -9.92 -8.43 -4.56
N LEU A 51 -10.95 -7.75 -5.11
CA LEU A 51 -11.02 -6.29 -5.13
C LEU A 51 -11.60 -5.77 -3.81
N SER A 52 -10.79 -5.12 -3.00
CA SER A 52 -11.20 -4.57 -1.69
C SER A 52 -11.16 -3.05 -1.69
N PHE A 53 -12.24 -2.41 -1.27
CA PHE A 53 -12.30 -0.98 -0.97
C PHE A 53 -12.07 -0.67 0.52
N GLY A 54 -11.56 -1.64 1.28
CA GLY A 54 -11.26 -1.50 2.70
C GLY A 54 -9.81 -1.10 3.03
N HIS A 55 -8.93 -0.97 2.02
CA HIS A 55 -7.49 -0.79 2.26
C HIS A 55 -7.13 0.57 2.87
N ALA A 56 -7.91 1.62 2.61
CA ALA A 56 -7.78 2.92 3.27
C ALA A 56 -7.96 2.80 4.78
N ALA A 57 -8.91 1.98 5.25
CA ALA A 57 -9.10 1.75 6.67
C ALA A 57 -7.86 1.14 7.35
N PHE A 58 -7.12 0.26 6.66
CA PHE A 58 -5.87 -0.32 7.20
C PHE A 58 -4.73 0.68 7.20
N LEU A 59 -4.60 1.46 6.14
CA LEU A 59 -3.60 2.53 6.03
C LEU A 59 -3.79 3.55 7.15
N GLY A 60 -4.96 4.19 7.20
CA GLY A 60 -5.23 5.30 8.11
C GLY A 60 -5.34 4.85 9.57
N SER A 61 -5.99 3.71 9.88
CA SER A 61 -6.05 3.23 11.27
C SER A 61 -4.66 2.94 11.85
N ALA A 62 -3.75 2.38 11.03
CA ALA A 62 -2.36 2.16 11.44
C ALA A 62 -1.61 3.48 11.67
N GLY A 63 -1.84 4.48 10.81
CA GLY A 63 -1.30 5.83 10.98
C GLY A 63 -1.77 6.48 12.26
N TYR A 64 -3.08 6.44 12.56
CA TYR A 64 -3.65 6.95 13.81
C TYR A 64 -3.09 6.25 15.05
N VAL A 65 -3.03 4.92 15.05
CA VAL A 65 -2.45 4.15 16.17
C VAL A 65 -0.99 4.51 16.37
N THR A 66 -0.21 4.57 15.30
CA THR A 66 1.21 4.96 15.37
C THR A 66 1.35 6.38 15.89
N GLY A 67 0.61 7.33 15.30
CA GLY A 67 0.68 8.75 15.67
C GLY A 67 0.30 8.97 17.13
N HIS A 68 -0.77 8.36 17.61
CA HIS A 68 -1.21 8.46 19.01
C HIS A 68 -0.17 7.87 19.98
N LEU A 69 0.35 6.67 19.70
CA LEU A 69 1.33 6.03 20.58
C LEU A 69 2.65 6.80 20.64
N VAL A 70 3.09 7.38 19.53
CA VAL A 70 4.34 8.16 19.50
C VAL A 70 4.15 9.55 20.11
N LYS A 71 3.03 10.23 19.84
CA LYS A 71 2.78 11.59 20.29
C LYS A 71 2.25 11.68 21.72
N GLU A 72 1.20 10.92 22.03
CA GLU A 72 0.46 11.01 23.32
C GLU A 72 1.09 10.13 24.38
N VAL A 73 1.50 8.91 24.04
CA VAL A 73 2.09 7.96 24.99
C VAL A 73 3.61 8.13 25.09
N GLY A 74 4.25 8.75 24.07
CA GLY A 74 5.69 8.98 24.06
C GLY A 74 6.51 7.71 23.78
N LEU A 75 5.91 6.72 23.10
CA LEU A 75 6.62 5.51 22.72
C LEU A 75 7.62 5.76 21.58
N PRO A 76 8.72 5.00 21.50
CA PRO A 76 9.66 5.11 20.40
C PRO A 76 8.99 4.73 19.06
N PRO A 77 9.42 5.34 17.93
CA PRO A 77 8.79 5.17 16.62
C PRO A 77 8.65 3.73 16.16
N GLU A 78 9.63 2.87 16.47
CA GLU A 78 9.61 1.45 16.11
C GLU A 78 8.44 0.70 16.75
N LEU A 79 8.15 0.98 18.03
CA LEU A 79 6.98 0.38 18.70
C LEU A 79 5.68 0.94 18.16
N GLY A 80 5.64 2.23 17.80
CA GLY A 80 4.51 2.82 17.12
C GLY A 80 4.19 2.14 15.79
N ILE A 81 5.21 1.96 14.93
CA ILE A 81 5.06 1.28 13.62
C ILE A 81 4.61 -0.16 13.81
N LEU A 82 5.20 -0.90 14.75
CA LEU A 82 4.80 -2.28 15.03
C LEU A 82 3.35 -2.38 15.52
N ALA A 83 2.95 -1.51 16.44
CA ALA A 83 1.59 -1.48 16.96
C ALA A 83 0.57 -1.09 15.88
N GLY A 84 0.88 -0.08 15.04
CA GLY A 84 0.06 0.30 13.91
C GLY A 84 -0.08 -0.83 12.88
N THR A 85 1.02 -1.48 12.55
CA THR A 85 1.01 -2.66 11.66
C THR A 85 0.17 -3.80 12.24
N ALA A 86 0.31 -4.08 13.54
CA ALA A 86 -0.47 -5.11 14.22
C ALA A 86 -1.96 -4.77 14.28
N SER A 87 -2.32 -3.51 14.51
CA SER A 87 -3.71 -3.05 14.49
C SER A 87 -4.34 -3.22 13.12
N ALA A 88 -3.64 -2.89 12.04
CA ALA A 88 -4.09 -3.13 10.67
C ALA A 88 -4.23 -4.62 10.35
N ALA A 89 -3.32 -5.47 10.83
CA ALA A 89 -3.42 -6.92 10.68
C ALA A 89 -4.66 -7.47 11.39
N LEU A 90 -4.96 -6.98 12.59
CA LEU A 90 -6.14 -7.35 13.38
C LEU A 90 -7.43 -6.92 12.68
N LEU A 91 -7.50 -5.67 12.22
CA LEU A 91 -8.62 -5.18 11.41
C LEU A 91 -8.77 -5.99 10.13
N GLY A 92 -7.67 -6.32 9.46
CA GLY A 92 -7.64 -7.18 8.28
C GLY A 92 -8.19 -8.58 8.57
N PHE A 93 -7.89 -9.16 9.74
CA PHE A 93 -8.46 -10.43 10.16
C PHE A 93 -9.97 -10.34 10.38
N VAL A 94 -10.44 -9.28 11.05
CA VAL A 94 -11.88 -9.04 11.27
C VAL A 94 -12.60 -8.85 9.94
N PHE A 95 -12.13 -7.94 9.10
CA PHE A 95 -12.72 -7.67 7.78
C PHE A 95 -12.71 -8.91 6.89
N GLY A 96 -11.56 -9.59 6.83
CA GLY A 96 -11.39 -10.79 6.03
C GLY A 96 -12.34 -11.92 6.47
N SER A 97 -12.49 -12.15 7.77
CA SER A 97 -13.38 -13.19 8.31
C SER A 97 -14.84 -12.97 7.93
N LEU A 98 -15.27 -11.71 7.79
CA LEU A 98 -16.63 -11.33 7.41
C LEU A 98 -16.80 -11.32 5.88
N ALA A 99 -15.85 -10.72 5.16
CA ALA A 99 -15.98 -10.45 3.73
C ALA A 99 -15.70 -11.65 2.84
N ILE A 100 -14.75 -12.54 3.19
CA ILE A 100 -14.28 -13.63 2.31
C ILE A 100 -15.36 -14.68 2.02
N ARG A 101 -16.40 -14.72 2.82
CA ARG A 101 -17.58 -15.59 2.57
C ARG A 101 -18.34 -15.22 1.29
N ARG A 102 -18.08 -14.03 0.75
CA ARG A 102 -18.70 -13.52 -0.48
C ARG A 102 -17.63 -13.26 -1.54
N GLN A 103 -18.04 -13.26 -2.80
CA GLN A 103 -17.13 -13.10 -3.94
C GLN A 103 -17.57 -11.94 -4.83
N GLY A 104 -16.65 -11.49 -5.68
CA GLY A 104 -16.92 -10.46 -6.68
C GLY A 104 -17.37 -9.14 -6.06
N ILE A 105 -18.43 -8.56 -6.60
CA ILE A 105 -18.94 -7.25 -6.20
C ILE A 105 -19.40 -7.21 -4.75
N TYR A 106 -19.98 -8.31 -4.24
CA TYR A 106 -20.42 -8.37 -2.84
C TYR A 106 -19.27 -8.27 -1.86
N PHE A 107 -18.11 -8.87 -2.16
CA PHE A 107 -16.89 -8.71 -1.37
C PHE A 107 -16.44 -7.25 -1.35
N ALA A 108 -16.41 -6.59 -2.50
CA ALA A 108 -16.03 -5.18 -2.61
C ALA A 108 -16.98 -4.25 -1.81
N MET A 109 -18.29 -4.50 -1.89
CA MET A 109 -19.30 -3.71 -1.14
C MET A 109 -19.19 -3.92 0.38
N ILE A 110 -18.94 -5.15 0.86
CA ILE A 110 -18.76 -5.43 2.29
C ILE A 110 -17.50 -4.72 2.80
N THR A 111 -16.38 -4.81 2.07
CA THR A 111 -15.14 -4.13 2.48
C THR A 111 -15.28 -2.62 2.46
N LEU A 112 -16.05 -2.05 1.52
CA LEU A 112 -16.41 -0.64 1.49
C LEU A 112 -17.22 -0.24 2.72
N ALA A 113 -18.27 -0.99 3.05
CA ALA A 113 -19.12 -0.72 4.22
C ALA A 113 -18.31 -0.77 5.53
N LEU A 114 -17.42 -1.78 5.66
CA LEU A 114 -16.54 -1.89 6.84
C LEU A 114 -15.52 -0.74 6.91
N SER A 115 -15.01 -0.27 5.76
CA SER A 115 -14.16 0.92 5.70
C SER A 115 -14.88 2.17 6.17
N GLN A 116 -16.16 2.34 5.79
CA GLN A 116 -16.97 3.45 6.27
C GLN A 116 -17.23 3.40 7.78
N LEU A 117 -17.36 2.20 8.38
CA LEU A 117 -17.46 2.08 9.84
C LEU A 117 -16.18 2.57 10.52
N VAL A 118 -15.00 2.25 9.99
CA VAL A 118 -13.72 2.75 10.53
C VAL A 118 -13.61 4.26 10.35
N TYR A 119 -14.02 4.80 9.20
CA TYR A 119 -14.07 6.24 8.97
C TYR A 119 -14.96 6.96 9.97
N PHE A 120 -16.20 6.49 10.20
CA PHE A 120 -17.08 7.07 11.20
C PHE A 120 -16.52 6.94 12.63
N ALA A 121 -15.87 5.82 12.95
CA ALA A 121 -15.19 5.67 14.22
C ALA A 121 -14.04 6.70 14.35
N ALA A 122 -13.27 6.91 13.30
CA ALA A 122 -12.20 7.91 13.28
C ALA A 122 -12.72 9.34 13.46
N VAL A 123 -13.90 9.67 12.94
CA VAL A 123 -14.53 10.99 13.15
C VAL A 123 -15.01 11.19 14.59
N GLN A 124 -15.52 10.14 15.24
CA GLN A 124 -16.18 10.24 16.55
C GLN A 124 -15.26 10.00 17.75
N LEU A 125 -14.17 9.26 17.56
CA LEU A 125 -13.30 8.89 18.67
C LEU A 125 -12.38 10.07 19.06
N PRO A 126 -12.26 10.39 20.36
CA PRO A 126 -11.29 11.39 20.85
C PRO A 126 -9.84 11.01 20.51
N PHE A 127 -9.57 9.71 20.38
CA PHE A 127 -8.28 9.12 20.02
C PHE A 127 -7.69 9.66 18.71
N THR A 128 -8.53 10.00 17.75
CA THR A 128 -8.15 10.46 16.41
C THR A 128 -8.18 11.98 16.28
N HIS A 129 -8.60 12.70 17.30
CA HIS A 129 -8.87 14.15 17.31
C HIS A 129 -9.96 14.59 16.30
N GLY A 130 -10.80 13.66 15.83
CA GLY A 130 -11.91 13.94 14.94
C GLY A 130 -11.50 14.57 13.62
N GLU A 131 -12.14 15.69 13.24
CA GLU A 131 -11.92 16.37 11.97
C GLU A 131 -10.52 17.00 11.85
N ASP A 132 -9.90 17.40 12.96
CA ASP A 132 -8.57 18.02 12.96
C ASP A 132 -7.45 17.03 12.64
N GLY A 133 -7.66 15.75 12.88
CA GLY A 133 -6.67 14.71 12.74
C GLY A 133 -5.51 14.81 13.73
N LEU A 134 -4.55 13.93 13.63
CA LEU A 134 -3.36 13.92 14.45
C LEU A 134 -2.25 14.71 13.76
N GLN A 135 -1.95 15.92 14.27
CA GLN A 135 -0.89 16.81 13.75
C GLN A 135 0.32 16.81 14.68
N GLY A 136 1.50 17.12 14.15
CA GLY A 136 2.71 17.28 14.94
C GLY A 136 3.20 15.98 15.58
N ILE A 137 3.12 14.85 14.87
CA ILE A 137 3.65 13.56 15.32
C ILE A 137 5.18 13.67 15.34
N PRO A 138 5.86 13.51 16.52
CA PRO A 138 7.30 13.60 16.58
C PRO A 138 7.96 12.42 15.88
N ARG A 139 8.99 12.68 15.07
CA ARG A 139 9.73 11.62 14.38
C ARG A 139 10.60 10.79 15.32
N GLY A 140 11.14 11.41 16.38
CA GLY A 140 11.94 10.73 17.40
C GLY A 140 13.25 10.13 16.88
N LYS A 141 13.78 9.13 17.63
CA LYS A 141 14.99 8.37 17.26
C LYS A 141 14.65 6.91 17.14
N LEU A 142 14.96 6.30 16.01
CA LEU A 142 14.78 4.87 15.79
C LEU A 142 15.87 4.09 16.53
N PHE A 143 15.48 3.15 17.39
CA PHE A 143 16.37 2.36 18.26
C PHE A 143 17.37 3.22 19.08
N GLY A 144 17.07 4.49 19.31
CA GLY A 144 17.96 5.42 20.00
C GLY A 144 19.21 5.83 19.22
N VAL A 145 19.43 5.32 18.01
CA VAL A 145 20.65 5.51 17.20
C VAL A 145 20.40 6.41 15.99
N VAL A 146 19.36 6.11 15.21
CA VAL A 146 19.06 6.84 13.98
C VAL A 146 18.13 8.00 14.30
N ASP A 147 18.58 9.24 14.04
CA ASP A 147 17.75 10.43 14.20
C ASP A 147 16.83 10.60 13.00
N LEU A 148 15.52 10.40 13.24
CA LEU A 148 14.48 10.55 12.21
C LEU A 148 14.10 12.03 11.99
N SER A 149 14.58 12.95 12.81
CA SER A 149 14.33 14.39 12.61
C SER A 149 15.06 14.92 11.37
N SER A 150 16.17 14.28 10.99
CA SER A 150 16.87 14.57 9.74
C SER A 150 16.16 13.92 8.54
N ASN A 151 16.01 14.65 7.44
CA ASN A 151 15.38 14.13 6.23
C ASN A 151 16.13 12.92 5.66
N LEU A 152 17.46 12.87 5.79
CA LEU A 152 18.25 11.72 5.36
C LEU A 152 17.99 10.48 6.22
N GLY A 153 17.97 10.62 7.55
CA GLY A 153 17.67 9.52 8.45
C GLY A 153 16.27 8.95 8.21
N MET A 154 15.30 9.84 8.02
CA MET A 154 13.93 9.43 7.70
C MET A 154 13.85 8.73 6.34
N TYR A 155 14.50 9.26 5.31
CA TYR A 155 14.53 8.68 3.96
C TYR A 155 15.05 7.22 3.97
N TYR A 156 16.20 6.99 4.61
CA TYR A 156 16.75 5.62 4.67
C TYR A 156 15.91 4.67 5.52
N THR A 157 15.21 5.19 6.52
CA THR A 157 14.26 4.39 7.30
C THR A 157 13.06 3.98 6.44
N VAL A 158 12.47 4.91 5.69
CA VAL A 158 11.36 4.63 4.75
C VAL A 158 11.82 3.65 3.67
N LEU A 159 13.02 3.84 3.11
CA LEU A 159 13.60 2.93 2.14
C LEU A 159 13.76 1.51 2.73
N GLY A 160 14.25 1.40 3.97
CA GLY A 160 14.38 0.12 4.67
C GLY A 160 13.04 -0.56 4.88
N VAL A 161 12.01 0.17 5.31
CA VAL A 161 10.64 -0.32 5.49
C VAL A 161 10.05 -0.78 4.14
N PHE A 162 10.19 0.04 3.09
CA PHE A 162 9.76 -0.30 1.74
C PHE A 162 10.41 -1.59 1.23
N LEU A 163 11.73 -1.70 1.34
CA LEU A 163 12.47 -2.89 0.91
C LEU A 163 12.06 -4.14 1.69
N LEU A 164 11.88 -4.01 3.02
CA LEU A 164 11.41 -5.11 3.86
C LEU A 164 10.03 -5.58 3.42
N GLY A 165 9.08 -4.67 3.27
CA GLY A 165 7.72 -5.01 2.82
C GLY A 165 7.71 -5.60 1.41
N PHE A 166 8.50 -5.01 0.49
CA PHE A 166 8.63 -5.52 -0.88
C PHE A 166 9.24 -6.93 -0.92
N LEU A 167 10.25 -7.21 -0.10
CA LEU A 167 10.85 -8.55 0.03
C LEU A 167 9.85 -9.57 0.59
N ILE A 168 9.04 -9.19 1.59
CA ILE A 168 7.97 -10.05 2.11
C ILE A 168 6.98 -10.39 0.99
N ILE A 169 6.54 -9.40 0.21
CA ILE A 169 5.63 -9.62 -0.92
C ILE A 169 6.27 -10.53 -1.97
N GLN A 170 7.51 -10.22 -2.37
CA GLN A 170 8.24 -11.02 -3.36
C GLN A 170 8.40 -12.48 -2.90
N ARG A 171 8.74 -12.70 -1.63
CA ARG A 171 8.87 -14.03 -1.05
C ARG A 171 7.55 -14.77 -1.03
N THR A 172 6.47 -14.08 -0.65
CA THR A 172 5.10 -14.62 -0.59
C THR A 172 4.62 -15.07 -1.97
N ILE A 173 4.80 -14.24 -2.99
CA ILE A 173 4.35 -14.51 -4.37
C ILE A 173 5.10 -15.70 -4.99
N HIS A 174 6.38 -15.90 -4.66
CA HIS A 174 7.20 -17.01 -5.18
C HIS A 174 7.17 -18.26 -4.29
N SER A 175 6.47 -18.22 -3.16
CA SER A 175 6.29 -19.36 -2.27
C SER A 175 5.20 -20.31 -2.79
N PRO A 176 5.10 -21.55 -2.25
CA PRO A 176 3.96 -22.44 -2.49
C PRO A 176 2.61 -21.80 -2.20
N PHE A 177 2.55 -20.93 -1.15
CA PHE A 177 1.36 -20.15 -0.80
C PHE A 177 0.90 -19.26 -1.96
N GLY A 178 1.81 -18.52 -2.59
CA GLY A 178 1.50 -17.66 -3.74
C GLY A 178 1.06 -18.43 -4.98
N GLN A 179 1.59 -19.64 -5.18
CA GLN A 179 1.14 -20.53 -6.27
C GLN A 179 -0.30 -21.02 -6.05
N VAL A 180 -0.63 -21.42 -4.83
CA VAL A 180 -2.00 -21.83 -4.48
C VAL A 180 -2.97 -20.66 -4.62
N LEU A 181 -2.60 -19.44 -4.21
CA LEU A 181 -3.42 -18.25 -4.42
C LEU A 181 -3.75 -18.00 -5.89
N ARG A 182 -2.76 -18.13 -6.78
CA ARG A 182 -2.98 -18.00 -8.22
C ARG A 182 -3.93 -19.09 -8.75
N ALA A 183 -3.76 -20.32 -8.31
CA ALA A 183 -4.64 -21.43 -8.69
C ALA A 183 -6.09 -21.17 -8.22
N ILE A 184 -6.29 -20.65 -7.01
CA ILE A 184 -7.59 -20.25 -6.49
C ILE A 184 -8.18 -19.11 -7.33
N LYS A 185 -7.38 -18.10 -7.70
CA LYS A 185 -7.82 -17.00 -8.56
C LYS A 185 -8.26 -17.47 -9.94
N GLU A 186 -7.54 -18.43 -10.54
CA GLU A 186 -7.85 -18.96 -11.88
C GLU A 186 -9.11 -19.84 -11.86
N ASN A 187 -9.22 -20.74 -10.91
CA ASN A 187 -10.37 -21.64 -10.78
C ASN A 187 -10.53 -22.13 -9.34
N GLU A 188 -11.33 -21.43 -8.55
CA GLU A 188 -11.56 -21.76 -7.13
C GLU A 188 -12.21 -23.13 -6.93
N PRO A 189 -13.28 -23.54 -7.67
CA PRO A 189 -13.86 -24.89 -7.53
C PRO A 189 -12.85 -26.00 -7.77
N ARG A 190 -11.94 -25.83 -8.74
CA ARG A 190 -10.88 -26.79 -9.01
C ARG A 190 -9.85 -26.86 -7.88
N ALA A 191 -9.48 -25.72 -7.29
CA ALA A 191 -8.56 -25.70 -6.14
C ALA A 191 -9.17 -26.42 -4.93
N ILE A 192 -10.47 -26.23 -4.68
CA ILE A 192 -11.20 -26.91 -3.60
C ILE A 192 -11.26 -28.41 -3.86
N SER A 193 -11.53 -28.85 -5.10
CA SER A 193 -11.56 -30.29 -5.43
C SER A 193 -10.20 -30.97 -5.28
N LEU A 194 -9.10 -30.21 -5.33
CA LEU A 194 -7.74 -30.68 -5.03
C LEU A 194 -7.40 -30.68 -3.53
N GLY A 195 -8.35 -30.31 -2.66
CA GLY A 195 -8.20 -30.33 -1.20
C GLY A 195 -7.68 -29.05 -0.58
N TYR A 196 -7.56 -27.95 -1.33
CA TYR A 196 -7.14 -26.66 -0.77
C TYR A 196 -8.31 -25.93 -0.09
N ASP A 197 -8.08 -25.42 1.12
CA ASP A 197 -9.04 -24.53 1.82
C ASP A 197 -8.92 -23.10 1.29
N ALA A 198 -9.65 -22.81 0.21
CA ALA A 198 -9.59 -21.49 -0.46
C ALA A 198 -9.90 -20.32 0.48
N ALA A 199 -10.81 -20.50 1.46
CA ALA A 199 -11.18 -19.47 2.40
C ALA A 199 -10.00 -19.08 3.31
N ARG A 200 -9.26 -20.07 3.84
CA ARG A 200 -8.06 -19.81 4.67
C ARG A 200 -6.94 -19.14 3.90
N TYR A 201 -6.68 -19.58 2.66
CA TYR A 201 -5.66 -18.96 1.82
C TYR A 201 -5.99 -17.50 1.50
N LYS A 202 -7.24 -17.20 1.15
CA LYS A 202 -7.73 -15.84 0.93
C LYS A 202 -7.63 -14.99 2.19
N LEU A 203 -8.01 -15.52 3.36
CA LEU A 203 -7.92 -14.82 4.64
C LEU A 203 -6.48 -14.46 4.99
N LEU A 204 -5.55 -15.38 4.87
CA LEU A 204 -4.14 -15.13 5.13
C LEU A 204 -3.57 -14.07 4.17
N ALA A 205 -3.94 -14.14 2.88
CA ALA A 205 -3.54 -13.12 1.91
C ALA A 205 -4.11 -11.75 2.26
N PHE A 206 -5.36 -11.68 2.72
CA PHE A 206 -6.03 -10.46 3.13
C PHE A 206 -5.36 -9.84 4.37
N VAL A 207 -5.09 -10.63 5.41
CA VAL A 207 -4.41 -10.18 6.63
C VAL A 207 -3.00 -9.69 6.32
N LEU A 208 -2.25 -10.40 5.49
CA LEU A 208 -0.91 -9.99 5.09
C LEU A 208 -0.94 -8.67 4.28
N SER A 209 -1.89 -8.53 3.37
CA SER A 209 -2.10 -7.30 2.61
C SER A 209 -2.47 -6.13 3.53
N ALA A 210 -3.37 -6.35 4.50
CA ALA A 210 -3.76 -5.35 5.49
C ALA A 210 -2.57 -4.93 6.39
N ALA A 211 -1.78 -5.90 6.86
CA ALA A 211 -0.58 -5.62 7.66
C ALA A 211 0.44 -4.76 6.90
N LEU A 212 0.70 -5.09 5.64
CA LEU A 212 1.62 -4.32 4.79
C LEU A 212 1.08 -2.93 4.43
N SER A 213 -0.24 -2.80 4.26
CA SER A 213 -0.90 -1.51 4.10
C SER A 213 -0.79 -0.68 5.38
N GLY A 214 -0.95 -1.30 6.54
CA GLY A 214 -0.74 -0.66 7.83
C GLY A 214 0.72 -0.25 8.07
N LEU A 215 1.68 -1.06 7.63
CA LEU A 215 3.10 -0.71 7.68
C LEU A 215 3.39 0.55 6.85
N ALA A 216 2.79 0.65 5.65
CA ALA A 216 2.88 1.84 4.80
C ALA A 216 2.25 3.07 5.48
N GLY A 217 1.04 2.93 6.08
CA GLY A 217 0.35 4.01 6.78
C GLY A 217 1.09 4.49 8.02
N SER A 218 1.56 3.57 8.86
CA SER A 218 2.39 3.89 10.04
C SER A 218 3.64 4.69 9.67
N THR A 219 4.31 4.28 8.59
CA THR A 219 5.50 4.97 8.09
C THR A 219 5.15 6.34 7.52
N LYS A 220 4.05 6.43 6.76
CA LYS A 220 3.54 7.68 6.18
C LYS A 220 3.22 8.71 7.28
N ALA A 221 2.56 8.31 8.37
CA ALA A 221 2.23 9.20 9.49
C ALA A 221 3.49 9.86 10.11
N LEU A 222 4.61 9.14 10.21
CA LEU A 222 5.88 9.68 10.69
C LEU A 222 6.56 10.58 9.65
N VAL A 223 6.45 10.26 8.35
CA VAL A 223 7.02 11.09 7.26
C VAL A 223 6.38 12.47 7.25
N PHE A 224 5.04 12.51 7.22
CA PHE A 224 4.29 13.76 7.14
C PHE A 224 4.07 14.42 8.50
N GLN A 225 4.36 13.73 9.60
CA GLN A 225 4.05 14.19 10.97
C GLN A 225 2.56 14.52 11.15
N LEU A 226 1.73 13.92 10.32
CA LEU A 226 0.30 14.18 10.19
C LEU A 226 -0.42 12.89 9.81
N GLU A 227 -1.56 12.64 10.44
CA GLU A 227 -2.54 11.68 9.98
C GLU A 227 -3.91 12.33 9.92
N SER A 228 -4.60 12.19 8.81
CA SER A 228 -5.86 12.89 8.54
C SER A 228 -6.99 11.93 8.17
N LEU A 229 -8.23 12.42 8.26
CA LEU A 229 -9.40 11.64 7.86
C LEU A 229 -9.39 11.23 6.39
N THR A 230 -8.71 12.00 5.52
CA THR A 230 -8.58 11.66 4.09
C THR A 230 -7.88 10.32 3.87
N ASP A 231 -6.99 9.92 4.77
CA ASP A 231 -6.26 8.66 4.70
C ASP A 231 -7.12 7.43 5.02
N VAL A 232 -8.23 7.64 5.74
CA VAL A 232 -9.20 6.58 6.09
C VAL A 232 -10.37 6.55 5.12
N GLN A 233 -10.58 7.62 4.34
CA GLN A 233 -11.69 7.71 3.39
C GLN A 233 -11.58 6.66 2.28
N TRP A 234 -12.73 6.17 1.80
CA TRP A 234 -12.79 5.16 0.75
C TRP A 234 -12.13 5.61 -0.57
N GLN A 235 -12.04 6.92 -0.83
CA GLN A 235 -11.36 7.49 -1.99
C GLN A 235 -9.90 7.06 -2.04
N MET A 236 -9.21 7.02 -0.90
CA MET A 236 -7.85 6.49 -0.80
C MET A 236 -7.76 5.01 -1.24
N SER A 237 -8.79 4.20 -0.96
CA SER A 237 -8.88 2.85 -1.54
C SER A 237 -9.06 2.87 -3.05
N GLY A 238 -9.78 3.85 -3.59
CA GLY A 238 -9.88 4.09 -5.04
C GLY A 238 -8.53 4.43 -5.66
N GLU A 239 -7.75 5.31 -5.03
CA GLU A 239 -6.42 5.71 -5.51
C GLU A 239 -5.45 4.53 -5.57
N VAL A 240 -5.42 3.64 -4.58
CA VAL A 240 -4.56 2.46 -4.64
C VAL A 240 -4.99 1.47 -5.72
N VAL A 241 -6.29 1.37 -6.01
CA VAL A 241 -6.77 0.63 -7.18
C VAL A 241 -6.20 1.23 -8.46
N LEU A 242 -6.27 2.57 -8.61
CA LEU A 242 -5.71 3.29 -9.76
C LEU A 242 -4.21 3.04 -9.92
N MET A 243 -3.42 3.19 -8.83
CA MET A 243 -1.97 2.90 -8.83
C MET A 243 -1.68 1.49 -9.33
N THR A 244 -2.44 0.51 -8.83
CA THR A 244 -2.22 -0.91 -9.17
C THR A 244 -2.62 -1.23 -10.60
N LEU A 245 -3.73 -0.69 -11.10
CA LEU A 245 -4.20 -0.90 -12.47
C LEU A 245 -3.29 -0.21 -13.49
N LEU A 246 -2.96 1.05 -13.24
CA LEU A 246 -2.09 1.86 -14.09
C LEU A 246 -0.69 1.24 -14.23
N GLY A 247 -0.13 0.78 -13.11
CA GLY A 247 1.18 0.12 -13.11
C GLY A 247 1.17 -1.25 -13.79
N GLY A 248 0.08 -2.01 -13.63
CA GLY A 248 -0.10 -3.36 -14.17
C GLY A 248 -0.38 -4.39 -13.09
N MET A 249 -1.64 -4.72 -12.94
CA MET A 249 -2.18 -5.71 -12.01
C MET A 249 -1.52 -7.08 -12.18
N GLY A 250 -1.14 -7.71 -11.05
CA GLY A 250 -0.53 -9.05 -11.05
C GLY A 250 0.96 -9.08 -11.45
N THR A 251 1.57 -7.92 -11.69
CA THR A 251 3.04 -7.80 -11.85
C THR A 251 3.68 -7.39 -10.53
N LEU A 252 4.95 -7.72 -10.32
CA LEU A 252 5.65 -7.39 -9.06
C LEU A 252 6.01 -5.91 -8.99
N TYR A 253 6.50 -5.33 -10.10
CA TYR A 253 6.99 -3.95 -10.18
C TYR A 253 5.92 -2.94 -10.65
N GLY A 254 4.80 -3.43 -11.19
CA GLY A 254 3.72 -2.60 -11.70
C GLY A 254 3.23 -1.57 -10.68
N PRO A 255 2.80 -2.01 -9.49
CA PRO A 255 2.29 -1.10 -8.47
C PRO A 255 3.29 -0.01 -8.05
N VAL A 256 4.59 -0.32 -8.05
CA VAL A 256 5.65 0.67 -7.75
C VAL A 256 5.68 1.76 -8.83
N VAL A 257 5.63 1.37 -10.11
CA VAL A 257 5.58 2.32 -11.22
C VAL A 257 4.26 3.09 -11.21
N GLY A 258 3.15 2.42 -10.94
CA GLY A 258 1.84 3.08 -10.84
C GLY A 258 1.78 4.11 -9.72
N ALA A 259 2.29 3.78 -8.53
CA ALA A 259 2.39 4.71 -7.41
C ALA A 259 3.31 5.91 -7.73
N LEU A 260 4.47 5.64 -8.36
CA LEU A 260 5.38 6.69 -8.80
C LEU A 260 4.68 7.68 -9.74
N VAL A 261 4.04 7.16 -10.80
CA VAL A 261 3.37 8.01 -11.79
C VAL A 261 2.23 8.81 -11.15
N LEU A 262 1.39 8.17 -10.32
CA LEU A 262 0.24 8.82 -9.71
C LEU A 262 0.67 9.91 -8.73
N VAL A 263 1.62 9.62 -7.83
CA VAL A 263 2.13 10.61 -6.86
C VAL A 263 2.82 11.79 -7.56
N MET A 264 3.59 11.53 -8.64
CA MET A 264 4.23 12.61 -9.42
C MET A 264 3.19 13.50 -10.12
N ILE A 265 2.09 12.91 -10.63
CA ILE A 265 1.00 13.67 -11.24
C ILE A 265 0.29 14.52 -10.19
N GLU A 266 -0.03 13.96 -9.03
CA GLU A 266 -0.63 14.71 -7.92
C GLU A 266 0.21 15.91 -7.51
N ASP A 267 1.52 15.69 -7.34
CA ASP A 267 2.45 16.74 -6.94
C ASP A 267 2.58 17.83 -8.00
N TYR A 268 2.70 17.44 -9.28
CA TYR A 268 2.80 18.39 -10.40
C TYR A 268 1.54 19.26 -10.56
N PHE A 269 0.37 18.65 -10.38
CA PHE A 269 -0.92 19.36 -10.49
C PHE A 269 -1.44 19.90 -9.16
N ALA A 270 -0.69 19.79 -8.06
CA ALA A 270 -1.13 20.25 -6.73
C ALA A 270 -1.59 21.70 -6.70
N SER A 271 -0.99 22.57 -7.54
CA SER A 271 -1.36 23.98 -7.69
C SER A 271 -2.77 24.22 -8.22
N LEU A 272 -3.39 23.21 -8.87
CA LEU A 272 -4.74 23.31 -9.45
C LEU A 272 -5.86 22.96 -8.44
N GLY A 273 -5.51 22.61 -7.20
CA GLY A 273 -6.45 22.37 -6.09
C GLY A 273 -7.55 21.37 -6.44
N GLU A 274 -8.81 21.81 -6.42
CA GLU A 274 -9.99 20.94 -6.60
C GLU A 274 -10.07 20.24 -7.98
N TRP A 275 -9.31 20.69 -8.98
CA TRP A 275 -9.28 20.06 -10.30
C TRP A 275 -8.41 18.81 -10.37
N VAL A 276 -7.55 18.59 -9.38
CA VAL A 276 -6.64 17.42 -9.34
C VAL A 276 -7.38 16.08 -9.51
N PRO A 277 -8.48 15.79 -8.78
CA PRO A 277 -9.21 14.54 -8.95
C PRO A 277 -9.79 14.34 -10.36
N VAL A 278 -10.24 15.43 -11.00
CA VAL A 278 -10.78 15.38 -12.36
C VAL A 278 -9.69 15.04 -13.37
N ILE A 279 -8.53 15.70 -13.26
CA ILE A 279 -7.35 15.44 -14.10
C ILE A 279 -6.88 13.99 -13.92
N MET A 280 -6.80 13.53 -12.67
CA MET A 280 -6.43 12.16 -12.34
C MET A 280 -7.39 11.16 -12.98
N GLY A 281 -8.70 11.40 -12.89
CA GLY A 281 -9.71 10.57 -13.54
C GLY A 281 -9.56 10.51 -15.07
N CYS A 282 -9.31 11.66 -15.73
CA CYS A 282 -9.07 11.72 -17.16
C CYS A 282 -7.80 10.95 -17.58
N ILE A 283 -6.69 11.16 -16.86
CA ILE A 283 -5.43 10.45 -17.10
C ILE A 283 -5.63 8.94 -16.92
N PHE A 284 -6.36 8.54 -15.87
CA PHE A 284 -6.66 7.13 -15.63
C PHE A 284 -7.45 6.50 -16.78
N VAL A 285 -8.55 7.14 -17.22
CA VAL A 285 -9.35 6.65 -18.34
C VAL A 285 -8.47 6.50 -19.59
N PHE A 286 -7.65 7.51 -19.89
CA PHE A 286 -6.73 7.48 -21.01
C PHE A 286 -5.74 6.30 -20.89
N CYS A 287 -5.10 6.14 -19.72
CA CYS A 287 -4.13 5.08 -19.49
C CYS A 287 -4.75 3.67 -19.59
N VAL A 288 -5.96 3.47 -19.05
CA VAL A 288 -6.66 2.17 -19.13
C VAL A 288 -7.04 1.82 -20.58
N LEU A 289 -7.46 2.82 -21.38
CA LEU A 289 -7.79 2.60 -22.77
C LEU A 289 -6.57 2.28 -23.63
N VAL A 290 -5.43 2.94 -23.36
CA VAL A 290 -4.19 2.77 -24.13
C VAL A 290 -3.39 1.54 -23.63
N PHE A 291 -3.26 1.36 -22.32
CA PHE A 291 -2.44 0.31 -21.71
C PHE A 291 -3.31 -0.78 -21.07
N ARG A 292 -3.91 -1.64 -21.86
CA ARG A 292 -4.82 -2.70 -21.36
C ARG A 292 -4.19 -3.65 -20.33
N ARG A 293 -2.85 -3.77 -20.31
CA ARG A 293 -2.08 -4.62 -19.37
C ARG A 293 -1.33 -3.79 -18.31
N GLY A 294 -1.61 -2.48 -18.25
CA GLY A 294 -0.83 -1.54 -17.46
C GLY A 294 0.54 -1.22 -18.07
N ILE A 295 1.18 -0.16 -17.59
CA ILE A 295 2.46 0.35 -18.14
C ILE A 295 3.54 -0.75 -18.16
N VAL A 296 3.76 -1.43 -17.03
CA VAL A 296 4.80 -2.46 -16.90
C VAL A 296 4.43 -3.73 -17.68
N GLY A 297 3.15 -4.10 -17.74
CA GLY A 297 2.68 -5.25 -18.50
C GLY A 297 2.88 -5.07 -20.01
N GLU A 298 2.61 -3.87 -20.53
CA GLU A 298 2.81 -3.54 -21.95
C GLU A 298 4.28 -3.45 -22.30
N ALA A 299 5.10 -2.80 -21.47
CA ALA A 299 6.56 -2.76 -21.64
C ALA A 299 7.18 -4.17 -21.69
N ALA A 300 6.73 -5.06 -20.78
CA ALA A 300 7.19 -6.46 -20.78
C ALA A 300 6.75 -7.24 -22.03
N ALA A 301 5.56 -6.96 -22.57
CA ALA A 301 5.07 -7.57 -23.80
C ALA A 301 5.86 -7.08 -25.03
N MET A 302 6.21 -5.80 -25.09
CA MET A 302 7.04 -5.23 -26.14
C MET A 302 8.47 -5.82 -26.15
N LEU A 303 9.07 -5.99 -24.95
CA LEU A 303 10.39 -6.60 -24.80
C LEU A 303 10.43 -8.09 -25.21
N LYS A 304 9.33 -8.82 -24.99
CA LYS A 304 9.21 -10.23 -25.41
C LYS A 304 8.95 -10.40 -26.91
N LYS A 305 8.50 -9.37 -27.61
CA LYS A 305 8.22 -9.37 -29.05
C LYS A 305 9.46 -9.05 -29.92
N LYS A 306 10.61 -8.70 -29.33
CA LYS A 306 11.86 -8.62 -30.10
C LYS A 306 12.39 -10.02 -30.34
N PRO A 307 12.56 -10.45 -31.63
CA PRO A 307 13.07 -11.76 -32.00
C PRO A 307 14.49 -11.99 -31.51
#